data_d45007f172d504a741d7ed1927405666
#
_entry.id   d45007f172d504a741d7ed1927405666
#
_cell.length_a   1.000
_cell.length_b   1.000
_cell.length_c   1.000
_cell.angle_alpha   90.00
_cell.angle_beta   90.00
_cell.angle_gamma   90.00
#
_symmetry.space_group_name_H-M   'P 1'
#
loop_
_entity.id
_entity.type
_entity.pdbx_description
1 polymer ?
#
loop_
_entity_poly.entity_id
_entity_poly.type
_entity_poly.pdbx_seq_one_letter_code
_entity_poly.pdbx_strand_id
1 'polypeptide(L)'
;PQVKALAGANVVVTGTVPDVRPYLQHASAVVAPLRVARGIQNKILEAMAMQQPVVTVSSCADAIGATAAQGLLRADTAEEFVAALLELLQSPADRAALGERARHYVEQECSWQAHLKKIDHDLASTLAQPVASASSTATATA
;
A
#
# COMPACT_ATOMS: atom_id res chain seq x y z
N PRO A 1 -23.37 -6.54 11.80
CA PRO A 1 -23.81 -7.70 12.58
C PRO A 1 -22.94 -8.94 12.36
N GLN A 2 -22.59 -9.27 11.11
CA GLN A 2 -21.83 -10.49 10.78
C GLN A 2 -20.42 -10.52 11.38
N VAL A 3 -19.69 -9.40 11.36
CA VAL A 3 -18.33 -9.30 11.92
C VAL A 3 -18.35 -9.49 13.44
N LYS A 4 -19.36 -8.98 14.15
CA LYS A 4 -19.49 -9.16 15.60
C LYS A 4 -19.68 -10.62 16.00
N ALA A 5 -20.28 -11.42 15.14
CA ALA A 5 -20.47 -12.85 15.37
C ALA A 5 -19.17 -13.67 15.30
N LEU A 6 -18.07 -13.09 14.79
CA LEU A 6 -16.76 -13.73 14.76
C LEU A 6 -16.03 -13.65 16.11
N ALA A 7 -16.50 -12.82 17.05
CA ALA A 7 -15.89 -12.71 18.37
C ALA A 7 -15.91 -14.04 19.12
N GLY A 8 -14.78 -14.42 19.72
CA GLY A 8 -14.61 -15.68 20.40
C GLY A 8 -13.33 -15.71 21.24
N ALA A 9 -12.95 -16.88 21.72
CA ALA A 9 -11.78 -17.02 22.60
C ALA A 9 -10.48 -16.48 21.99
N ASN A 10 -10.32 -16.58 20.67
CA ASN A 10 -9.12 -16.18 19.93
C ASN A 10 -9.36 -15.00 18.98
N VAL A 11 -10.58 -14.42 18.99
CA VAL A 11 -10.95 -13.32 18.08
C VAL A 11 -11.57 -12.19 18.89
N VAL A 12 -10.93 -11.03 18.86
CA VAL A 12 -11.43 -9.81 19.50
C VAL A 12 -11.99 -8.87 18.43
N VAL A 13 -13.26 -8.52 18.54
CA VAL A 13 -13.90 -7.52 17.68
C VAL A 13 -14.00 -6.22 18.45
N THR A 14 -13.07 -5.29 18.17
CA THR A 14 -12.95 -4.02 18.92
C THR A 14 -14.04 -3.01 18.58
N GLY A 15 -14.63 -3.09 17.37
CA GLY A 15 -15.46 -2.01 16.85
C GLY A 15 -14.63 -0.76 16.51
N THR A 16 -15.23 0.42 16.65
CA THR A 16 -14.52 1.70 16.48
C THR A 16 -13.64 1.97 17.69
N VAL A 17 -12.37 2.27 17.46
CA VAL A 17 -11.40 2.64 18.50
C VAL A 17 -10.94 4.08 18.30
N PRO A 18 -10.60 4.81 19.37
CA PRO A 18 -10.11 6.19 19.28
C PRO A 18 -8.77 6.30 18.54
N ASP A 19 -7.91 5.28 18.67
CA ASP A 19 -6.60 5.21 18.04
C ASP A 19 -6.28 3.76 17.65
N VAL A 20 -5.96 3.55 16.39
CA VAL A 20 -5.61 2.23 15.85
C VAL A 20 -4.13 1.90 16.02
N ARG A 21 -3.28 2.90 16.22
CA ARG A 21 -1.82 2.73 16.27
C ARG A 21 -1.33 1.73 17.31
N PRO A 22 -1.86 1.70 18.55
CA PRO A 22 -1.45 0.69 19.53
C PRO A 22 -1.72 -0.75 19.07
N TYR A 23 -2.82 -0.97 18.34
CA TYR A 23 -3.14 -2.29 17.78
C TYR A 23 -2.16 -2.68 16.66
N LEU A 24 -1.84 -1.75 15.76
CA LEU A 24 -0.86 -1.98 14.70
C LEU A 24 0.53 -2.23 15.29
N GLN A 25 0.97 -1.42 16.25
CA GLN A 25 2.30 -1.51 16.85
C GLN A 25 2.57 -2.88 17.51
N HIS A 26 1.55 -3.51 18.08
CA HIS A 26 1.67 -4.80 18.77
C HIS A 26 1.26 -6.00 17.89
N ALA A 27 0.87 -5.76 16.64
CA ALA A 27 0.54 -6.83 15.72
C ALA A 27 1.80 -7.55 15.23
N SER A 28 1.73 -8.87 15.08
CA SER A 28 2.80 -9.63 14.41
C SER A 28 2.73 -9.51 12.88
N ALA A 29 1.53 -9.31 12.35
CA ALA A 29 1.27 -9.03 10.95
C ALA A 29 -0.10 -8.37 10.82
N VAL A 30 -0.32 -7.63 9.74
CA VAL A 30 -1.62 -7.03 9.43
C VAL A 30 -2.20 -7.70 8.19
N VAL A 31 -3.48 -8.04 8.23
CA VAL A 31 -4.18 -8.66 7.11
C VAL A 31 -5.30 -7.76 6.59
N ALA A 32 -5.39 -7.65 5.27
CA ALA A 32 -6.44 -6.90 4.61
C ALA A 32 -7.11 -7.74 3.50
N PRO A 33 -7.96 -8.72 3.85
CA PRO A 33 -8.62 -9.63 2.91
C PRO A 33 -9.85 -8.95 2.27
N LEU A 34 -9.62 -7.93 1.47
CA LEU A 34 -10.67 -7.08 0.91
C LEU A 34 -11.21 -7.68 -0.39
N ARG A 35 -12.43 -8.20 -0.37
CA ARG A 35 -13.10 -8.73 -1.57
C ARG A 35 -13.45 -7.65 -2.59
N VAL A 36 -13.70 -6.42 -2.11
CA VAL A 36 -13.97 -5.25 -2.95
C VAL A 36 -13.11 -4.11 -2.44
N ALA A 37 -12.14 -3.72 -3.25
CA ALA A 37 -11.30 -2.56 -2.98
C ALA A 37 -11.17 -1.73 -4.26
N ARG A 38 -11.33 -0.41 -4.12
CA ARG A 38 -11.09 0.55 -5.22
C ARG A 38 -10.01 1.51 -4.78
N GLY A 39 -8.95 1.62 -5.58
CA GLY A 39 -7.83 2.51 -5.32
C GLY A 39 -7.01 2.14 -4.06
N ILE A 40 -6.18 3.08 -3.64
CA ILE A 40 -5.26 2.93 -2.51
C ILE A 40 -6.05 2.81 -1.19
N GLN A 41 -5.68 1.82 -0.39
CA GLN A 41 -6.29 1.57 0.92
C GLN A 41 -5.42 2.13 2.05
N ASN A 42 -5.81 3.26 2.63
CA ASN A 42 -5.06 3.94 3.68
C ASN A 42 -4.68 3.04 4.86
N LYS A 43 -5.57 2.12 5.27
CA LYS A 43 -5.29 1.16 6.35
C LYS A 43 -4.08 0.25 6.08
N ILE A 44 -3.78 -0.03 4.80
CA ILE A 44 -2.59 -0.78 4.40
C ILE A 44 -1.35 0.11 4.55
N LEU A 45 -1.41 1.34 4.04
CA LEU A 45 -0.32 2.31 4.18
C LEU A 45 -0.04 2.66 5.64
N GLU A 46 -1.07 2.79 6.48
CA GLU A 46 -0.93 3.01 7.92
C GLU A 46 -0.18 1.85 8.60
N ALA A 47 -0.54 0.60 8.27
CA ALA A 47 0.15 -0.57 8.79
C ALA A 47 1.61 -0.62 8.35
N MET A 48 1.89 -0.36 7.06
CA MET A 48 3.24 -0.29 6.51
C MET A 48 4.05 0.84 7.17
N ALA A 49 3.47 2.02 7.38
CA ALA A 49 4.10 3.14 8.08
C ALA A 49 4.43 2.81 9.54
N MET A 50 3.66 1.94 10.18
CA MET A 50 3.89 1.43 11.53
C MET A 50 4.88 0.24 11.56
N GLN A 51 5.62 0.02 10.49
CA GLN A 51 6.63 -1.05 10.39
C GLN A 51 6.03 -2.46 10.51
N GLN A 52 4.77 -2.64 10.08
CA GLN A 52 4.15 -3.96 10.10
C GLN A 52 4.17 -4.59 8.72
N PRO A 53 4.52 -5.88 8.61
CA PRO A 53 4.32 -6.63 7.37
C PRO A 53 2.82 -6.78 7.11
N VAL A 54 2.44 -6.60 5.86
CA VAL A 54 1.03 -6.65 5.47
C VAL A 54 0.79 -7.77 4.46
N VAL A 55 -0.27 -8.54 4.68
CA VAL A 55 -0.79 -9.51 3.71
C VAL A 55 -2.13 -8.98 3.18
N THR A 56 -2.22 -8.82 1.87
CA THR A 56 -3.43 -8.26 1.22
C THR A 56 -3.70 -8.92 -0.13
N VAL A 57 -4.87 -8.65 -0.69
CA VAL A 57 -5.25 -9.13 -2.02
C VAL A 57 -4.44 -8.43 -3.12
N SER A 58 -4.22 -9.13 -4.24
CA SER A 58 -3.44 -8.63 -5.37
C SER A 58 -3.93 -7.29 -5.88
N SER A 59 -5.24 -7.06 -5.97
CA SER A 59 -5.81 -5.79 -6.40
C SER A 59 -5.44 -4.59 -5.52
N CYS A 60 -5.29 -4.79 -4.22
CA CYS A 60 -4.84 -3.74 -3.30
C CYS A 60 -3.33 -3.49 -3.43
N ALA A 61 -2.54 -4.56 -3.58
CA ALA A 61 -1.10 -4.46 -3.76
C ALA A 61 -0.76 -3.73 -5.08
N ASP A 62 -1.47 -4.02 -6.16
CA ASP A 62 -1.33 -3.34 -7.45
C ASP A 62 -1.67 -1.86 -7.36
N ALA A 63 -2.74 -1.51 -6.66
CA ALA A 63 -3.14 -0.11 -6.46
C ALA A 63 -2.11 0.71 -5.66
N ILE A 64 -1.37 0.06 -4.76
CA ILE A 64 -0.30 0.67 -3.96
C ILE A 64 1.01 0.69 -4.75
N GLY A 65 1.23 -0.28 -5.65
CA GLY A 65 2.47 -0.47 -6.41
C GLY A 65 3.59 -1.15 -5.61
N ALA A 66 3.28 -1.72 -4.44
CA ALA A 66 4.24 -2.42 -3.61
C ALA A 66 4.22 -3.94 -3.82
N THR A 67 5.35 -4.59 -3.55
CA THR A 67 5.58 -6.03 -3.67
C THR A 67 6.12 -6.62 -2.37
N ALA A 68 6.41 -7.92 -2.38
CA ALA A 68 7.09 -8.59 -1.26
C ALA A 68 8.46 -7.98 -0.94
N ALA A 69 9.18 -7.45 -1.94
CA ALA A 69 10.43 -6.73 -1.72
C ALA A 69 10.24 -5.46 -0.87
N GLN A 70 9.06 -4.85 -0.93
CA GLN A 70 8.68 -3.67 -0.14
C GLN A 70 7.78 -4.02 1.06
N GLY A 71 7.75 -5.27 1.51
CA GLY A 71 7.04 -5.68 2.72
C GLY A 71 5.53 -5.85 2.57
N LEU A 72 5.00 -5.92 1.34
CA LEU A 72 3.59 -6.16 1.05
C LEU A 72 3.41 -7.53 0.40
N LEU A 73 2.90 -8.48 1.14
CA LEU A 73 2.65 -9.84 0.66
C LEU A 73 1.25 -9.93 0.02
N ARG A 74 1.16 -10.76 -1.04
CA ARG A 74 -0.07 -10.98 -1.80
C ARG A 74 -0.68 -12.32 -1.45
N ALA A 75 -2.00 -12.35 -1.26
CA ALA A 75 -2.78 -13.54 -1.07
C ALA A 75 -4.21 -13.27 -1.56
N ASP A 76 -4.75 -14.11 -2.41
CA ASP A 76 -6.09 -13.95 -2.98
C ASP A 76 -7.07 -15.02 -2.47
N THR A 77 -6.55 -16.11 -1.90
CA THR A 77 -7.36 -17.19 -1.28
C THR A 77 -7.09 -17.29 0.22
N ALA A 78 -7.99 -17.93 0.95
CA ALA A 78 -7.83 -18.14 2.39
C ALA A 78 -6.59 -18.98 2.71
N GLU A 79 -6.31 -19.98 1.87
CA GLU A 79 -5.16 -20.86 1.99
C GLU A 79 -3.84 -20.08 1.84
N GLU A 80 -3.77 -19.16 0.85
CA GLU A 80 -2.61 -18.29 0.64
C GLU A 80 -2.41 -17.35 1.82
N PHE A 81 -3.49 -16.75 2.37
CA PHE A 81 -3.41 -15.92 3.57
C PHE A 81 -2.85 -16.71 4.76
N VAL A 82 -3.35 -17.93 4.98
CA VAL A 82 -2.86 -18.79 6.05
C VAL A 82 -1.39 -19.13 5.85
N ALA A 83 -0.98 -19.53 4.64
CA ALA A 83 0.41 -19.87 4.33
C ALA A 83 1.34 -18.68 4.59
N ALA A 84 1.01 -17.49 4.08
CA ALA A 84 1.80 -16.27 4.29
C ALA A 84 1.91 -15.89 5.77
N LEU A 85 0.83 -16.01 6.54
CA LEU A 85 0.84 -15.71 7.96
C LEU A 85 1.67 -16.72 8.76
N LEU A 86 1.57 -18.02 8.46
CA LEU A 86 2.40 -19.03 9.11
C LEU A 86 3.88 -18.81 8.88
N GLU A 87 4.27 -18.46 7.65
CA GLU A 87 5.65 -18.10 7.30
C GLU A 87 6.14 -16.91 8.13
N LEU A 88 5.36 -15.82 8.17
CA LEU A 88 5.69 -14.63 8.96
C LEU A 88 5.81 -14.92 10.46
N LEU A 89 4.97 -15.81 11.00
CA LEU A 89 4.98 -16.14 12.43
C LEU A 89 6.17 -17.03 12.81
N GLN A 90 6.70 -17.84 11.87
CA GLN A 90 7.84 -18.72 12.11
C GLN A 90 9.17 -17.98 12.18
N SER A 91 9.31 -16.84 11.50
CA SER A 91 10.56 -16.08 11.44
C SER A 91 10.40 -14.63 11.94
N PRO A 92 10.63 -14.36 13.23
CA PRO A 92 10.59 -12.99 13.76
C PRO A 92 11.56 -12.03 13.06
N ALA A 93 12.73 -12.53 12.62
CA ALA A 93 13.74 -11.73 11.94
C ALA A 93 13.24 -11.28 10.54
N ASP A 94 12.69 -12.22 9.76
CA ASP A 94 12.13 -11.90 8.43
C ASP A 94 10.95 -10.96 8.54
N ARG A 95 10.10 -11.16 9.56
CA ARG A 95 8.97 -10.29 9.87
C ARG A 95 9.42 -8.85 10.16
N ALA A 96 10.44 -8.67 10.99
CA ALA A 96 11.00 -7.35 11.28
C ALA A 96 11.59 -6.70 10.02
N ALA A 97 12.38 -7.45 9.24
CA ALA A 97 12.95 -6.96 8.00
C ALA A 97 11.89 -6.59 6.95
N LEU A 98 10.78 -7.34 6.87
CA LEU A 98 9.65 -7.00 6.02
C LEU A 98 8.97 -5.70 6.48
N GLY A 99 8.76 -5.53 7.77
CA GLY A 99 8.19 -4.31 8.34
C GLY A 99 9.05 -3.07 8.08
N GLU A 100 10.37 -3.17 8.20
CA GLU A 100 11.30 -2.10 7.86
C GLU A 100 11.20 -1.68 6.38
N ARG A 101 11.17 -2.66 5.48
CA ARG A 101 11.00 -2.39 4.05
C ARG A 101 9.64 -1.76 3.75
N ALA A 102 8.57 -2.20 4.43
CA ALA A 102 7.24 -1.64 4.28
C ALA A 102 7.21 -0.16 4.66
N ARG A 103 7.78 0.19 5.80
CA ARG A 103 7.89 1.59 6.23
C ARG A 103 8.72 2.42 5.28
N HIS A 104 9.91 1.92 4.90
CA HIS A 104 10.79 2.63 3.96
C HIS A 104 10.06 2.96 2.65
N TYR A 105 9.30 1.99 2.10
CA TYR A 105 8.51 2.21 0.88
C TYR A 105 7.50 3.34 1.05
N VAL A 106 6.72 3.35 2.14
CA VAL A 106 5.72 4.39 2.39
C VAL A 106 6.37 5.78 2.54
N GLU A 107 7.50 5.87 3.22
CA GLU A 107 8.25 7.12 3.40
C GLU A 107 8.78 7.66 2.07
N GLN A 108 9.26 6.78 1.18
CA GLN A 108 9.86 7.18 -0.09
C GLN A 108 8.84 7.43 -1.21
N GLU A 109 7.78 6.61 -1.29
CA GLU A 109 6.88 6.62 -2.44
C GLU A 109 5.49 7.20 -2.14
N CYS A 110 5.03 7.11 -0.87
CA CYS A 110 3.66 7.47 -0.52
C CYS A 110 3.56 8.72 0.35
N SER A 111 4.68 9.34 0.73
CA SER A 111 4.69 10.58 1.52
C SER A 111 4.31 11.80 0.67
N TRP A 112 3.79 12.84 1.32
CA TRP A 112 3.53 14.11 0.65
C TRP A 112 4.78 14.70 0.00
N GLN A 113 5.95 14.56 0.65
CA GLN A 113 7.22 15.03 0.11
C GLN A 113 7.60 14.29 -1.18
N ALA A 114 7.36 12.97 -1.24
CA ALA A 114 7.62 12.18 -2.43
C ALA A 114 6.71 12.62 -3.59
N HIS A 115 5.42 12.82 -3.32
CA HIS A 115 4.47 13.26 -4.33
C HIS A 115 4.78 14.68 -4.84
N LEU A 116 5.14 15.62 -3.95
CA LEU A 116 5.50 16.98 -4.34
C LEU A 116 6.77 17.01 -5.20
N LYS A 117 7.81 16.25 -4.85
CA LYS A 117 9.02 16.11 -5.67
C LYS A 117 8.72 15.58 -7.06
N LYS A 118 7.80 14.63 -7.19
CA LYS A 118 7.39 14.08 -8.48
C LYS A 118 6.67 15.12 -9.31
N ILE A 119 5.76 15.89 -8.71
CA ILE A 119 5.06 17.00 -9.38
C ILE A 119 6.06 18.06 -9.84
N ASP A 120 7.00 18.47 -8.99
CA ASP A 120 8.04 19.44 -9.34
C ASP A 120 8.89 18.96 -10.52
N HIS A 121 9.27 17.68 -10.52
CA HIS A 121 10.02 17.08 -11.62
C HIS A 121 9.21 17.06 -12.93
N ASP A 122 7.94 16.67 -12.88
CA ASP A 122 7.05 16.59 -14.05
C ASP A 122 6.79 17.99 -14.62
N LEU A 123 6.60 18.99 -13.76
CA LEU A 123 6.47 20.39 -14.16
C LEU A 123 7.74 20.92 -14.82
N ALA A 124 8.90 20.70 -14.22
CA ALA A 124 10.18 21.11 -14.77
C ALA A 124 10.44 20.47 -16.14
N SER A 125 10.15 19.19 -16.30
CA SER A 125 10.31 18.47 -17.57
C SER A 125 9.37 18.97 -18.65
N THR A 126 8.14 19.31 -18.29
CA THR A 126 7.14 19.87 -19.23
C THR A 126 7.52 21.28 -19.68
N LEU A 127 8.00 22.11 -18.76
CA LEU A 127 8.45 23.49 -19.08
C LEU A 127 9.74 23.52 -19.89
N ALA A 128 10.57 22.48 -19.78
CA ALA A 128 11.80 22.36 -20.55
C ALA A 128 11.57 21.88 -22.01
N GLN A 129 10.37 21.41 -22.36
CA GLN A 129 10.04 21.01 -23.73
C GLN A 129 9.72 22.27 -24.56
N PRO A 130 10.47 22.57 -25.66
CA PRO A 130 10.13 23.67 -26.53
C PRO A 130 8.76 23.45 -27.16
N VAL A 131 7.89 24.44 -27.08
CA VAL A 131 6.59 24.43 -27.77
C VAL A 131 6.86 24.24 -29.25
N ALA A 132 6.50 23.08 -29.81
CA ALA A 132 6.59 22.85 -31.25
C ALA A 132 5.72 23.89 -31.94
N SER A 133 6.37 24.83 -32.63
CA SER A 133 5.70 25.85 -33.42
C SER A 133 4.83 25.14 -34.47
N ALA A 134 3.52 25.32 -34.37
CA ALA A 134 2.59 24.92 -35.40
C ALA A 134 2.93 25.77 -36.65
N SER A 135 3.70 25.18 -37.56
CA SER A 135 3.93 25.78 -38.90
C SER A 135 2.61 25.69 -39.66
N SER A 136 1.92 26.83 -39.74
CA SER A 136 0.80 27.07 -40.62
C SER A 136 1.28 26.93 -42.08
N THR A 137 1.02 25.83 -42.72
CA THR A 137 1.06 25.72 -44.19
C THR A 137 -0.25 26.30 -44.74
N ALA A 138 -0.25 27.63 -44.97
CA ALA A 138 -1.22 28.24 -45.84
C ALA A 138 -0.83 27.95 -47.30
N THR A 139 -1.47 26.95 -47.90
CA THR A 139 -1.41 26.73 -49.35
C THR A 139 -2.34 27.70 -50.01
N ALA A 140 -1.76 28.77 -50.60
CA ALA A 140 -2.47 29.65 -51.53
C ALA A 140 -2.58 28.91 -52.88
N THR A 141 -3.82 28.65 -53.33
CA THR A 141 -4.13 28.21 -54.70
C THR A 141 -4.50 29.48 -55.49
N ALA A 142 -3.70 29.76 -56.50
CA ALA A 142 -4.05 30.67 -57.59
C ALA A 142 -4.62 29.85 -58.75
#